data_7df877c102305f368f7102717cc13526
#
_entry.id   7df877c102305f368f7102717cc13526
#
_cell.length_a   1.000
_cell.length_b   1.000
_cell.length_c   1.000
_cell.angle_alpha   90.00
_cell.angle_beta   90.00
_cell.angle_gamma   90.00
#
_symmetry.space_group_name_H-M   'P 1'
#
loop_
_entity.id
_entity.type
_entity.pdbx_description
1 polymer ?
#
loop_
_entity_poly.entity_id
_entity_poly.type
_entity_poly.pdbx_seq_one_letter_code
_entity_poly.pdbx_strand_id
1 'polypeptide(L)' 'PAIFFDVNNYRQERENLITELARAAAKKVLATGEDLSLPMMNAYERRLVHVALAIHPEVKTESVGESRDRHVIIKLIK' A
#
# COMPACT_ATOMS: atom_id res chain seq x y z
N PRO A 1 -15.86 21.96 17.35
CA PRO A 1 -15.60 21.52 17.30
C PRO A 1 -15.20 20.69 16.91
N ALA A 2 -15.33 20.41 16.93
CA ALA A 2 -15.06 19.56 16.57
C ALA A 2 -14.10 19.27 16.13
N ILE A 3 -13.81 19.58 16.27
CA ILE A 3 -12.97 19.54 15.94
C ILE A 3 -12.36 18.70 16.02
N PHE A 4 -12.55 18.24 16.32
CA PHE A 4 -12.17 17.49 16.38
C PHE A 4 -11.87 16.66 15.88
N PHE A 5 -11.32 16.56 15.64
CA PHE A 5 -10.86 15.63 15.09
C PHE A 5 -10.39 14.66 15.91
N ASP A 6 -10.78 13.61 15.67
CA ASP A 6 -10.36 12.42 16.28
C ASP A 6 -9.18 11.95 15.49
N VAL A 7 -8.04 12.18 16.01
CA VAL A 7 -6.79 11.79 15.38
C VAL A 7 -6.74 10.29 15.15
N ASN A 8 -7.31 9.53 16.06
CA ASN A 8 -7.35 8.08 15.93
C ASN A 8 -8.22 7.65 14.74
N ASN A 9 -9.36 8.29 14.55
CA ASN A 9 -10.20 8.01 13.41
C ASN A 9 -9.51 8.35 12.11
N TYR A 10 -8.83 9.48 12.08
CA TYR A 10 -8.12 9.87 10.88
C TYR A 10 -7.07 8.83 10.51
N ARG A 11 -6.32 8.38 11.50
CA ARG A 11 -5.27 7.39 11.30
C ARG A 11 -5.86 6.07 10.79
N GLN A 12 -6.96 5.65 11.38
CA GLN A 12 -7.61 4.41 10.98
C GLN A 12 -8.16 4.48 9.56
N GLU A 13 -8.75 5.61 9.21
CA GLU A 13 -9.23 5.82 7.86
C GLU A 13 -8.09 5.78 6.85
N ARG A 14 -6.98 6.39 7.19
CA ARG A 14 -5.80 6.39 6.33
C ARG A 14 -5.28 4.96 6.15
N GLU A 15 -5.22 4.19 7.22
CA GLU A 15 -4.78 2.81 7.15
C GLU A 15 -5.72 1.97 6.29
N ASN A 16 -7.01 2.18 6.43
CA ASN A 16 -7.99 1.46 5.62
C ASN A 16 -7.83 1.80 4.15
N LEU A 17 -7.62 3.07 3.83
CA LEU A 17 -7.41 3.48 2.45
C LEU A 17 -6.19 2.81 1.85
N ILE A 18 -5.10 2.76 2.61
CA ILE A 18 -3.87 2.15 2.13
C ILE A 18 -4.06 0.66 1.92
N THR A 19 -4.74 0.00 2.85
CA THR A 19 -5.00 -1.43 2.73
C THR A 19 -5.85 -1.72 1.50
N GLU A 20 -6.91 -0.95 1.28
CA GLU A 20 -7.76 -1.13 0.12
C GLU A 20 -7.03 -0.84 -1.17
N LEU A 21 -6.22 0.21 -1.17
CA LEU A 21 -5.41 0.54 -2.34
C LEU A 21 -4.47 -0.62 -2.68
N ALA A 22 -3.83 -1.18 -1.67
CA ALA A 22 -2.91 -2.30 -1.86
C ALA A 22 -3.64 -3.51 -2.45
N ARG A 23 -4.82 -3.82 -1.92
CA ARG A 23 -5.59 -4.95 -2.42
C ARG A 23 -6.04 -4.75 -3.86
N ALA A 24 -6.53 -3.55 -4.16
CA ALA A 24 -6.97 -3.24 -5.52
C ALA A 24 -5.79 -3.31 -6.49
N ALA A 25 -4.64 -2.81 -6.07
CA ALA A 25 -3.44 -2.86 -6.89
C ALA A 25 -2.99 -4.30 -7.12
N ALA A 26 -3.06 -5.14 -6.09
CA ALA A 26 -2.69 -6.55 -6.22
C ALA A 26 -3.60 -7.25 -7.23
N LYS A 27 -4.89 -6.99 -7.16
CA LYS A 27 -5.83 -7.57 -8.12
C LYS A 27 -5.50 -7.15 -9.54
N LYS A 28 -5.14 -5.89 -9.72
CA LYS A 28 -4.80 -5.39 -11.03
C LYS A 28 -3.53 -6.04 -11.56
N VAL A 29 -2.53 -6.20 -10.70
CA VAL A 29 -1.28 -6.87 -11.08
C VAL A 29 -1.58 -8.31 -11.48
N LEU A 30 -2.43 -8.99 -10.73
CA LEU A 30 -2.80 -10.37 -11.06
C LEU A 30 -3.54 -10.46 -12.39
N ALA A 31 -4.36 -9.46 -12.68
CA ALA A 31 -5.15 -9.47 -13.91
C ALA A 31 -4.33 -9.11 -15.13
N THR A 32 -3.40 -8.16 -15.01
CA THR A 32 -2.64 -7.65 -16.16
C THR A 32 -1.25 -8.27 -16.27
N GLY A 33 -0.70 -8.74 -15.16
CA GLY A 33 0.67 -9.25 -15.14
C GLY A 33 1.73 -8.17 -15.15
N GLU A 34 1.33 -6.91 -15.01
CA GLU A 34 2.26 -5.80 -15.04
C GLU A 34 2.49 -5.23 -13.66
N ASP A 35 3.70 -4.73 -13.43
CA ASP A 35 4.03 -4.09 -12.17
C ASP A 35 3.19 -2.83 -11.99
N LEU A 36 2.88 -2.53 -10.75
CA LEU A 36 2.09 -1.35 -10.43
C LEU A 36 2.74 -0.59 -9.29
N SER A 37 2.99 0.71 -9.52
CA SER A 37 3.56 1.58 -8.50
C SER A 37 2.47 2.19 -7.67
N LEU A 38 2.68 2.22 -6.36
CA LEU A 38 1.78 2.90 -5.44
C LEU A 38 2.29 4.30 -5.16
N PRO A 39 1.42 5.20 -4.66
CA PRO A 39 1.87 6.55 -4.30
C PRO A 39 2.91 6.50 -3.20
N MET A 40 3.60 7.62 -3.00
CA MET A 40 4.58 7.74 -1.93
C MET A 40 3.93 7.50 -0.58
N MET A 41 4.64 6.80 0.28
CA MET A 41 4.15 6.45 1.60
C MET A 41 5.29 6.50 2.59
N ASN A 42 4.97 6.76 3.86
CA ASN A 42 5.99 6.69 4.90
C ASN A 42 6.28 5.22 5.24
N ALA A 43 7.26 5.00 6.10
CA ALA A 43 7.71 3.64 6.42
C ALA A 43 6.59 2.78 7.00
N TYR A 44 5.78 3.37 7.87
CA TYR A 44 4.68 2.65 8.50
C TYR A 44 3.65 2.22 7.45
N GLU A 45 3.33 3.13 6.54
CA GLU A 45 2.35 2.85 5.50
C GLU A 45 2.83 1.78 4.54
N ARG A 46 4.11 1.80 4.21
CA ARG A 46 4.68 0.75 3.36
C ARG A 46 4.60 -0.61 4.03
N ARG A 47 4.77 -0.64 5.34
CA ARG A 47 4.63 -1.88 6.09
C ARG A 47 3.19 -2.39 6.03
N LEU A 48 2.22 -1.49 6.11
CA LEU A 48 0.82 -1.88 5.98
C LEU A 48 0.55 -2.55 4.64
N VAL A 49 1.11 -1.99 3.57
CA VAL A 49 0.97 -2.58 2.24
C VAL A 49 1.56 -3.98 2.22
N HIS A 50 2.76 -4.11 2.76
CA HIS A 50 3.43 -5.40 2.79
C HIS A 50 2.59 -6.44 3.54
N VAL A 51 2.08 -6.06 4.70
CA VAL A 51 1.25 -6.97 5.51
C VAL A 51 -0.04 -7.31 4.79
N ALA A 52 -0.68 -6.31 4.17
CA ALA A 52 -1.94 -6.53 3.47
C ALA A 52 -1.78 -7.51 2.31
N LEU A 53 -0.62 -7.49 1.65
CA LEU A 53 -0.38 -8.35 0.49
C LEU A 53 0.30 -9.66 0.85
N ALA A 54 0.62 -9.87 2.11
CA ALA A 54 1.25 -11.11 2.54
C ALA A 54 0.34 -12.33 2.30
N ILE A 55 -0.98 -12.09 2.23
CA ILE A 55 -1.93 -13.17 1.97
C ILE A 55 -2.05 -13.49 0.47
N HIS A 56 -1.38 -12.74 -0.37
CA HIS A 56 -1.40 -12.97 -1.82
C HIS A 56 -0.05 -13.53 -2.26
N PRO A 57 0.09 -14.84 -2.34
CA PRO A 57 1.40 -15.45 -2.67
C PRO A 57 1.84 -15.18 -4.11
N GLU A 58 0.93 -14.75 -4.96
CA GLU A 58 1.25 -14.50 -6.37
C GLU A 58 1.91 -13.15 -6.62
N VAL A 59 1.90 -12.27 -5.63
CA VAL A 59 2.51 -10.95 -5.78
C VAL A 59 3.52 -10.71 -4.70
N LYS A 60 4.46 -9.82 -4.98
CA LYS A 60 5.43 -9.37 -4.00
C LYS A 60 5.49 -7.86 -4.00
N THR A 61 5.99 -7.28 -2.93
CA THR A 61 6.15 -5.86 -2.82
C THR A 61 7.62 -5.52 -2.71
N GLU A 62 8.00 -4.38 -3.29
CA GLU A 62 9.36 -3.90 -3.25
C GLU A 62 9.34 -2.41 -2.99
N SER A 63 10.14 -1.96 -2.02
CA SER A 63 10.29 -0.52 -1.78
C SER A 63 11.40 0.00 -2.68
N VAL A 64 11.11 1.03 -3.44
CA VAL A 64 12.08 1.63 -4.34
C VAL A 64 12.13 3.13 -4.13
N GLY A 65 13.18 3.76 -4.62
CA GLY A 65 13.35 5.20 -4.51
C GLY A 65 14.16 5.58 -3.30
N GLU A 66 14.41 6.88 -3.17
CA GLU A 66 15.19 7.40 -2.07
C GLU A 66 14.31 8.25 -1.18
N SER A 67 14.71 8.33 0.07
CA SER A 67 14.07 9.16 1.10
C SER A 67 12.66 9.63 0.82
N ARG A 68 12.54 10.71 0.08
CA ARG A 68 11.26 11.37 -0.14
C ARG A 68 10.43 10.74 -1.22
N ASP A 69 11.08 10.04 -2.13
CA ASP A 69 10.40 9.42 -3.25
C ASP A 69 10.16 7.94 -3.04
N ARG A 70 10.33 7.47 -1.81
CA ARG A 70 10.14 6.06 -1.55
C ARG A 70 8.71 5.65 -1.71
N HIS A 71 8.50 4.61 -2.46
CA HIS A 71 7.18 4.06 -2.68
C HIS A 71 7.29 2.57 -2.90
N VAL A 72 6.15 1.91 -2.94
CA VAL A 72 6.08 0.46 -3.10
C VAL A 72 5.68 0.14 -4.53
N ILE A 73 6.34 -0.84 -5.10
CA ILE A 73 5.93 -1.42 -6.39
C ILE A 73 5.44 -2.83 -6.11
N ILE A 74 4.30 -3.17 -6.67
CA ILE A 74 3.73 -4.51 -6.56
C ILE A 74 4.05 -5.25 -7.84
N LYS A 75 4.65 -6.41 -7.71
CA LYS A 75 5.09 -7.21 -8.85
C LYS A 75 4.48 -8.59 -8.80
N LEU A 76 4.24 -9.14 -9.97
CA LEU A 76 3.76 -10.51 -10.07
C LEU A 76 4.94 -11.47 -9.94
N ILE A 77 4.78 -12.48 -9.11
CA ILE A 77 5.77 -13.55 -8.96
C ILE A 77 5.41 -14.64 -9.96
N LYS A 78 6.39 -15.00 -10.77
CA LYS A 78 6.17 -16.07 -11.74
C LYS A 78 6.82 -17.33 -11.31
#